data_726909969270060fe233ca6c2fb266e3
#
_entry.id   726909969270060fe233ca6c2fb266e3
#
_cell.length_a   1.000
_cell.length_b   1.000
_cell.length_c   1.000
_cell.angle_alpha   90.00
_cell.angle_beta   90.00
_cell.angle_gamma   90.00
#
_symmetry.space_group_name_H-M   'P 1'
#
loop_
_entity.id
_entity.type
_entity.pdbx_description
1 polymer ?
#
loop_
_entity_poly.entity_id
_entity_poly.type
_entity_poly.pdbx_seq_one_letter_code
_entity_poly.pdbx_strand_id
1 'polypeptide(L)'
;MVLMFTLLPMYYSDNYYNILNDKRDVFWLFSRILFAVIAVSLCVSLILTIRKRECLKNMRVQLSKICALDVVMLIFAILAVISTAYSADIGNSLSGENAWDVGTQMIVCSVIVYFIISRCYSGKGDLWVYLYAGTAAVLTIGIIDRLGYDFLVMHDEIPLQYNIFISTIGNVNFWAGYLSMLIPFFMLAVLFTKNRFAKFFIYLFLLAAYFSLFITLTNTTYIGVGIATLFIVWYSLCDVKRLKNLAVNGILFAIAGGIAEFLWRNPCTPRPIDTDSVSRLLLEHHLYLLPGILGIVILVLLLLGAVCPEKIRTKADYFVEHMLSKFWIWLIMVGIIGAVFYIIYNYNLELFNFRGSIWYFSFMGFCDGTLWQKLMGVGPALLDTVTQAQIAKADFFVEWNWLYCTAHNDLLEYLVTMGVFGAACKFLMYIVPFVMYARGKERKPEKAAVLAALVGYIGQGLFTGPYILTYVFYIIFLGVMCAYDRMEKAKGAKA
;
A
#
# COMPACT_ATOMS: atom_id res chain seq x y z
N MET A 1 -5.71 -16.42 -1.97
CA MET A 1 -4.51 -15.57 -1.76
C MET A 1 -3.42 -15.82 -2.81
N VAL A 2 -3.05 -17.08 -3.13
CA VAL A 2 -2.05 -17.36 -4.18
C VAL A 2 -2.44 -16.69 -5.50
N LEU A 3 -3.63 -16.97 -6.01
CA LEU A 3 -4.13 -16.39 -7.26
C LEU A 3 -4.23 -14.85 -7.21
N MET A 4 -4.58 -14.28 -6.06
CA MET A 4 -4.63 -12.82 -5.88
C MET A 4 -3.23 -12.18 -5.91
N PHE A 5 -2.19 -12.90 -5.47
CA PHE A 5 -0.82 -12.39 -5.51
C PHE A 5 -0.12 -12.61 -6.86
N THR A 6 -0.55 -13.59 -7.64
CA THR A 6 0.07 -13.91 -8.93
C THR A 6 -0.75 -13.42 -10.12
N LEU A 7 -2.00 -13.88 -10.27
CA LEU A 7 -2.79 -13.60 -11.47
C LEU A 7 -3.42 -12.20 -11.45
N LEU A 8 -3.89 -11.71 -10.30
CA LEU A 8 -4.55 -10.41 -10.25
C LEU A 8 -3.66 -9.26 -10.77
N PRO A 9 -2.38 -9.13 -10.37
CA PRO A 9 -1.53 -8.09 -10.92
C PRO A 9 -1.11 -8.34 -12.38
N MET A 10 -1.10 -9.60 -12.84
CA MET A 10 -0.60 -9.97 -14.17
C MET A 10 -1.67 -9.99 -15.27
N TYR A 11 -2.94 -10.21 -14.93
CA TYR A 11 -3.99 -10.39 -15.92
C TYR A 11 -4.35 -9.09 -16.64
N TYR A 12 -4.49 -9.15 -17.94
CA TYR A 12 -5.04 -8.11 -18.81
C TYR A 12 -5.66 -8.79 -20.05
N SER A 13 -6.64 -8.18 -20.70
CA SER A 13 -7.36 -8.76 -21.85
C SER A 13 -7.31 -7.88 -23.10
N ASP A 14 -7.26 -6.55 -22.94
CA ASP A 14 -7.39 -5.60 -24.05
C ASP A 14 -6.44 -4.40 -23.81
N ASN A 15 -5.15 -4.70 -23.88
CA ASN A 15 -4.09 -3.74 -23.66
C ASN A 15 -4.37 -2.88 -22.40
N TYR A 16 -4.36 -1.53 -22.49
CA TYR A 16 -4.66 -0.65 -21.37
C TYR A 16 -6.10 -0.15 -21.32
N TYR A 17 -6.94 -0.42 -22.34
CA TYR A 17 -8.30 0.09 -22.42
C TYR A 17 -9.19 -0.39 -21.28
N ASN A 18 -9.13 -1.67 -20.95
CA ASN A 18 -9.98 -2.30 -19.95
C ASN A 18 -9.22 -2.72 -18.68
N ILE A 19 -8.00 -2.22 -18.47
CA ILE A 19 -7.10 -2.72 -17.43
C ILE A 19 -7.70 -2.71 -16.00
N LEU A 20 -8.53 -1.72 -15.67
CA LEU A 20 -9.21 -1.65 -14.38
C LEU A 20 -10.34 -2.68 -14.28
N ASN A 21 -11.17 -2.78 -15.33
CA ASN A 21 -12.24 -3.77 -15.44
C ASN A 21 -11.68 -5.20 -15.35
N ASP A 22 -10.57 -5.46 -16.03
CA ASP A 22 -9.87 -6.75 -15.97
C ASP A 22 -9.46 -7.10 -14.53
N LYS A 23 -8.88 -6.16 -13.79
CA LYS A 23 -8.52 -6.38 -12.38
C LYS A 23 -9.76 -6.63 -11.51
N ARG A 24 -10.84 -5.87 -11.74
CA ARG A 24 -12.12 -6.06 -11.07
C ARG A 24 -12.69 -7.45 -11.34
N ASP A 25 -12.74 -7.85 -12.58
CA ASP A 25 -13.38 -9.12 -13.00
C ASP A 25 -12.60 -10.33 -12.48
N VAL A 26 -11.26 -10.28 -12.51
CA VAL A 26 -10.40 -11.32 -11.89
C VAL A 26 -10.61 -11.38 -10.39
N PHE A 27 -10.67 -10.23 -9.70
CA PHE A 27 -10.95 -10.20 -8.27
C PHE A 27 -12.34 -10.79 -7.95
N TRP A 28 -13.35 -10.44 -8.76
CA TRP A 28 -14.70 -10.99 -8.65
C TRP A 28 -14.73 -12.50 -8.82
N LEU A 29 -14.08 -13.02 -9.85
CA LEU A 29 -13.98 -14.45 -10.12
C LEU A 29 -13.38 -15.17 -8.90
N PHE A 30 -12.25 -14.71 -8.39
CA PHE A 30 -11.60 -15.33 -7.24
C PHE A 30 -12.41 -15.21 -5.96
N SER A 31 -13.07 -14.08 -5.75
CA SER A 31 -13.93 -13.88 -4.58
C SER A 31 -15.15 -14.79 -4.63
N ARG A 32 -15.79 -14.96 -5.78
CA ARG A 32 -16.93 -15.91 -5.97
C ARG A 32 -16.52 -17.34 -5.72
N ILE A 33 -15.38 -17.79 -6.26
CA ILE A 33 -14.84 -19.13 -6.01
C ILE A 33 -14.59 -19.33 -4.51
N LEU A 34 -13.94 -18.35 -3.87
CA LEU A 34 -13.63 -18.41 -2.44
C LEU A 34 -14.91 -18.48 -1.60
N PHE A 35 -15.91 -17.68 -1.92
CA PHE A 35 -17.20 -17.67 -1.21
C PHE A 35 -17.95 -18.98 -1.38
N ALA A 36 -17.95 -19.57 -2.59
CA ALA A 36 -18.54 -20.87 -2.85
C ALA A 36 -17.88 -21.99 -2.01
N VAL A 37 -16.55 -22.03 -1.99
CA VAL A 37 -15.79 -22.99 -1.18
C VAL A 37 -16.11 -22.85 0.30
N ILE A 38 -16.21 -21.62 0.81
CA ILE A 38 -16.53 -21.36 2.22
C ILE A 38 -17.97 -21.72 2.53
N ALA A 39 -18.91 -21.37 1.66
CA ALA A 39 -20.32 -21.74 1.84
C ALA A 39 -20.49 -23.25 1.94
N VAL A 40 -19.86 -24.01 1.03
CA VAL A 40 -19.86 -25.50 1.08
C VAL A 40 -19.22 -25.99 2.38
N SER A 41 -18.05 -25.43 2.78
CA SER A 41 -17.37 -25.82 4.02
C SER A 41 -18.21 -25.54 5.26
N LEU A 42 -18.92 -24.41 5.30
CA LEU A 42 -19.84 -24.06 6.39
C LEU A 42 -21.05 -24.98 6.41
N CYS A 43 -21.66 -25.31 5.27
CA CYS A 43 -22.75 -26.26 5.19
C CYS A 43 -22.34 -27.64 5.70
N VAL A 44 -21.18 -28.16 5.27
CA VAL A 44 -20.65 -29.44 5.75
C VAL A 44 -20.36 -29.39 7.26
N SER A 45 -19.73 -28.29 7.73
CA SER A 45 -19.49 -28.11 9.16
C SER A 45 -20.77 -28.05 9.98
N LEU A 46 -21.79 -27.34 9.49
CA LEU A 46 -23.11 -27.26 10.14
C LEU A 46 -23.77 -28.62 10.24
N ILE A 47 -23.79 -29.40 9.15
CA ILE A 47 -24.36 -30.77 9.13
C ILE A 47 -23.65 -31.66 10.14
N LEU A 48 -22.31 -31.62 10.19
CA LEU A 48 -21.49 -32.39 11.13
C LEU A 48 -21.72 -31.96 12.58
N THR A 49 -21.94 -30.66 12.82
CA THR A 49 -22.14 -30.08 14.16
C THR A 49 -23.54 -30.38 14.68
N ILE A 50 -24.59 -30.34 13.81
CA ILE A 50 -25.93 -30.74 14.17
C ILE A 50 -25.94 -32.24 14.60
N ARG A 51 -25.18 -33.09 13.89
CA ARG A 51 -25.01 -34.51 14.28
C ARG A 51 -24.36 -34.69 15.64
N LYS A 52 -23.41 -33.80 16.03
CA LYS A 52 -22.62 -33.93 17.28
C LYS A 52 -23.14 -33.11 18.47
N ARG A 53 -24.18 -32.31 18.34
CA ARG A 53 -24.76 -31.43 19.38
C ARG A 53 -23.75 -30.43 20.04
N GLU A 54 -22.64 -30.09 19.39
CA GLU A 54 -21.56 -29.22 19.95
C GLU A 54 -21.62 -27.74 19.52
N CYS A 55 -22.68 -27.33 18.81
CA CYS A 55 -22.73 -26.06 18.07
C CYS A 55 -22.52 -24.78 18.92
N LEU A 56 -23.16 -24.71 20.08
CA LEU A 56 -23.19 -23.48 20.88
C LEU A 56 -21.89 -23.17 21.62
N LYS A 57 -21.12 -24.19 22.01
CA LYS A 57 -19.86 -24.03 22.71
C LYS A 57 -18.75 -23.46 21.82
N ASN A 58 -18.70 -23.89 20.55
CA ASN A 58 -17.73 -23.46 19.57
C ASN A 58 -17.99 -22.04 19.05
N MET A 59 -19.26 -21.61 18.96
CA MET A 59 -19.62 -20.24 18.57
C MET A 59 -19.17 -19.19 19.61
N ARG A 60 -19.33 -19.48 20.89
CA ARG A 60 -18.92 -18.58 21.99
C ARG A 60 -17.39 -18.38 22.04
N VAL A 61 -16.62 -19.42 21.75
CA VAL A 61 -15.14 -19.37 21.66
C VAL A 61 -14.68 -18.55 20.45
N GLN A 62 -15.45 -18.54 19.36
CA GLN A 62 -15.10 -17.74 18.17
C GLN A 62 -15.41 -16.27 18.32
N LEU A 63 -16.50 -15.89 18.98
CA LEU A 63 -16.86 -14.50 19.26
C LEU A 63 -15.87 -13.83 20.22
N SER A 64 -15.30 -14.57 21.16
CA SER A 64 -14.26 -14.05 22.08
C SER A 64 -12.92 -13.70 21.39
N LYS A 65 -12.77 -13.99 20.10
CA LYS A 65 -11.57 -13.73 19.31
C LYS A 65 -11.70 -12.50 18.39
N ILE A 66 -12.76 -11.71 18.55
CA ILE A 66 -12.96 -10.48 17.77
C ILE A 66 -11.89 -9.44 18.21
N CYS A 67 -11.22 -8.82 17.24
CA CYS A 67 -10.29 -7.72 17.49
C CYS A 67 -10.92 -6.37 17.06
N ALA A 68 -10.31 -5.26 17.49
CA ALA A 68 -10.79 -3.92 17.14
C ALA A 68 -10.88 -3.71 15.61
N LEU A 69 -9.93 -4.26 14.85
CA LEU A 69 -9.92 -4.16 13.40
C LEU A 69 -11.11 -4.89 12.76
N ASP A 70 -11.54 -6.04 13.32
CA ASP A 70 -12.73 -6.76 12.83
C ASP A 70 -14.00 -5.88 12.93
N VAL A 71 -14.13 -5.16 14.05
CA VAL A 71 -15.28 -4.26 14.28
C VAL A 71 -15.25 -3.09 13.32
N VAL A 72 -14.08 -2.46 13.13
CA VAL A 72 -13.91 -1.35 12.18
C VAL A 72 -14.25 -1.79 10.76
N MET A 73 -13.76 -2.96 10.31
CA MET A 73 -14.02 -3.50 8.98
C MET A 73 -15.51 -3.76 8.75
N LEU A 74 -16.19 -4.33 9.76
CA LEU A 74 -17.63 -4.60 9.66
C LEU A 74 -18.44 -3.30 9.60
N ILE A 75 -18.14 -2.34 10.48
CA ILE A 75 -18.82 -1.04 10.49
C ILE A 75 -18.60 -0.33 9.14
N PHE A 76 -17.38 -0.36 8.60
CA PHE A 76 -17.06 0.26 7.33
C PHE A 76 -17.90 -0.31 6.17
N ALA A 77 -18.06 -1.65 6.11
CA ALA A 77 -18.93 -2.29 5.10
C ALA A 77 -20.40 -1.89 5.27
N ILE A 78 -20.90 -1.83 6.51
CA ILE A 78 -22.28 -1.42 6.80
C ILE A 78 -22.50 0.05 6.36
N LEU A 79 -21.56 0.94 6.68
CA LEU A 79 -21.63 2.35 6.28
C LEU A 79 -21.60 2.50 4.75
N ALA A 80 -20.80 1.71 4.03
CA ALA A 80 -20.80 1.72 2.57
C ALA A 80 -22.18 1.35 2.00
N VAL A 81 -22.81 0.31 2.55
CA VAL A 81 -24.17 -0.10 2.14
C VAL A 81 -25.20 0.98 2.45
N ILE A 82 -25.15 1.58 3.64
CA ILE A 82 -26.07 2.65 4.03
C ILE A 82 -25.88 3.86 3.12
N SER A 83 -24.64 4.31 2.90
CA SER A 83 -24.32 5.46 2.04
C SER A 83 -24.83 5.23 0.62
N THR A 84 -24.65 4.03 0.07
CA THR A 84 -25.18 3.66 -1.26
C THR A 84 -26.72 3.68 -1.32
N ALA A 85 -27.38 3.15 -0.30
CA ALA A 85 -28.84 3.09 -0.27
C ALA A 85 -29.49 4.49 -0.30
N TYR A 86 -28.81 5.51 0.17
CA TYR A 86 -29.25 6.91 0.17
C TYR A 86 -28.54 7.79 -0.86
N SER A 87 -27.75 7.19 -1.75
CA SER A 87 -27.06 7.92 -2.82
C SER A 87 -28.01 8.32 -3.94
N ALA A 88 -27.62 9.37 -4.67
CA ALA A 88 -28.38 9.82 -5.85
C ALA A 88 -28.28 8.84 -7.03
N ASP A 89 -27.21 8.03 -7.09
CA ASP A 89 -26.98 7.01 -8.11
C ASP A 89 -26.51 5.71 -7.47
N ILE A 90 -27.47 4.84 -7.17
CA ILE A 90 -27.22 3.55 -6.55
C ILE A 90 -26.39 2.64 -7.47
N GLY A 91 -26.63 2.69 -8.79
CA GLY A 91 -25.94 1.85 -9.76
C GLY A 91 -24.44 2.10 -9.77
N ASN A 92 -24.03 3.34 -9.98
CA ASN A 92 -22.62 3.74 -9.97
C ASN A 92 -21.99 3.59 -8.58
N SER A 93 -22.72 3.89 -7.50
CA SER A 93 -22.23 3.67 -6.14
C SER A 93 -22.00 2.20 -5.81
N LEU A 94 -22.76 1.29 -6.38
CA LEU A 94 -22.55 -0.15 -6.26
C LEU A 94 -21.35 -0.63 -7.08
N SER A 95 -21.30 -0.31 -8.38
CA SER A 95 -20.27 -0.81 -9.31
C SER A 95 -18.92 -0.16 -9.08
N GLY A 96 -18.89 1.17 -8.92
CA GLY A 96 -17.66 1.95 -8.80
C GLY A 96 -17.00 2.30 -10.13
N GLU A 97 -17.65 2.08 -11.26
CA GLU A 97 -17.07 2.26 -12.60
C GLU A 97 -16.50 3.66 -12.82
N ASN A 98 -17.14 4.68 -12.26
CA ASN A 98 -16.69 6.07 -12.42
C ASN A 98 -15.49 6.43 -11.53
N ALA A 99 -15.10 5.58 -10.55
CA ALA A 99 -14.07 5.86 -9.56
C ALA A 99 -13.14 4.67 -9.35
N TRP A 100 -12.43 4.29 -10.39
CA TRP A 100 -11.37 3.25 -10.36
C TRP A 100 -11.82 1.92 -9.76
N ASP A 101 -13.08 1.56 -9.99
CA ASP A 101 -13.72 0.30 -9.60
C ASP A 101 -13.77 0.02 -8.08
N VAL A 102 -13.77 1.06 -7.23
CA VAL A 102 -13.88 0.91 -5.78
C VAL A 102 -15.28 1.33 -5.29
N GLY A 103 -16.33 0.69 -5.82
CA GLY A 103 -17.70 0.83 -5.34
C GLY A 103 -18.02 -0.03 -4.12
N THR A 104 -19.25 0.05 -3.65
CA THR A 104 -19.74 -0.66 -2.45
C THR A 104 -19.60 -2.16 -2.56
N GLN A 105 -19.85 -2.74 -3.72
CA GLN A 105 -19.67 -4.18 -3.94
C GLN A 105 -18.22 -4.59 -3.67
N MET A 106 -17.26 -3.80 -4.17
CA MET A 106 -15.84 -4.03 -3.96
C MET A 106 -15.46 -3.92 -2.49
N ILE A 107 -15.98 -2.91 -1.79
CA ILE A 107 -15.74 -2.72 -0.35
C ILE A 107 -16.26 -3.94 0.43
N VAL A 108 -17.51 -4.35 0.23
CA VAL A 108 -18.13 -5.47 0.94
C VAL A 108 -17.38 -6.78 0.69
N CYS A 109 -17.06 -7.08 -0.57
CA CYS A 109 -16.33 -8.30 -0.91
C CYS A 109 -14.92 -8.31 -0.32
N SER A 110 -14.24 -7.18 -0.33
CA SER A 110 -12.92 -7.05 0.29
C SER A 110 -12.98 -7.26 1.81
N VAL A 111 -14.03 -6.78 2.49
CA VAL A 111 -14.23 -7.03 3.92
C VAL A 111 -14.49 -8.52 4.19
N ILE A 112 -15.24 -9.22 3.34
CA ILE A 112 -15.41 -10.66 3.48
C ILE A 112 -14.05 -11.38 3.28
N VAL A 113 -13.26 -10.99 2.28
CA VAL A 113 -11.89 -11.52 2.05
C VAL A 113 -11.02 -11.28 3.28
N TYR A 114 -11.07 -10.08 3.88
CA TYR A 114 -10.38 -9.78 5.14
C TYR A 114 -10.76 -10.79 6.24
N PHE A 115 -12.05 -11.03 6.48
CA PHE A 115 -12.50 -11.98 7.50
C PHE A 115 -11.99 -13.38 7.24
N ILE A 116 -12.00 -13.82 6.00
CA ILE A 116 -11.48 -15.14 5.62
C ILE A 116 -9.97 -15.21 5.92
N ILE A 117 -9.19 -14.25 5.47
CA ILE A 117 -7.75 -14.22 5.68
C ILE A 117 -7.43 -14.16 7.17
N SER A 118 -8.04 -13.25 7.89
CA SER A 118 -7.80 -13.08 9.33
C SER A 118 -8.14 -14.33 10.15
N ARG A 119 -8.97 -15.25 9.65
CA ARG A 119 -9.37 -16.49 10.32
C ARG A 119 -8.61 -17.72 9.83
N CYS A 120 -8.29 -17.79 8.55
CA CYS A 120 -7.75 -18.99 7.91
C CYS A 120 -6.23 -18.95 7.74
N TYR A 121 -5.60 -17.77 7.71
CA TYR A 121 -4.14 -17.68 7.58
C TYR A 121 -3.43 -18.19 8.82
N SER A 122 -2.54 -19.17 8.63
CA SER A 122 -1.85 -19.91 9.70
C SER A 122 -0.39 -19.49 9.90
N GLY A 123 0.08 -18.45 9.21
CA GLY A 123 1.46 -17.95 9.32
C GLY A 123 2.49 -18.81 8.59
N LYS A 124 2.09 -19.76 7.73
CA LYS A 124 3.02 -20.52 6.90
C LYS A 124 3.64 -19.63 5.83
N GLY A 125 4.98 -19.66 5.70
CA GLY A 125 5.76 -18.74 4.89
C GLY A 125 5.62 -18.88 3.38
N ASP A 126 5.04 -20.00 2.90
CA ASP A 126 4.94 -20.29 1.46
C ASP A 126 4.13 -19.23 0.67
N LEU A 127 3.22 -18.52 1.35
CA LEU A 127 2.43 -17.45 0.74
C LEU A 127 3.29 -16.33 0.18
N TRP A 128 4.38 -15.99 0.86
CA TRP A 128 5.27 -14.89 0.45
C TRP A 128 6.08 -15.21 -0.80
N VAL A 129 6.28 -16.50 -1.11
CA VAL A 129 6.90 -16.94 -2.37
C VAL A 129 6.02 -16.57 -3.56
N TYR A 130 4.72 -16.74 -3.44
CA TYR A 130 3.76 -16.37 -4.50
C TYR A 130 3.64 -14.86 -4.67
N LEU A 131 3.66 -14.10 -3.55
CA LEU A 131 3.73 -12.64 -3.61
C LEU A 131 4.99 -12.19 -4.33
N TYR A 132 6.14 -12.77 -3.98
CA TYR A 132 7.41 -12.50 -4.65
C TYR A 132 7.34 -12.81 -6.15
N ALA A 133 6.89 -13.99 -6.52
CA ALA A 133 6.85 -14.44 -7.92
C ALA A 133 5.96 -13.52 -8.79
N GLY A 134 4.74 -13.22 -8.34
CA GLY A 134 3.84 -12.31 -9.05
C GLY A 134 4.40 -10.91 -9.18
N THR A 135 4.96 -10.37 -8.09
CA THR A 135 5.53 -9.02 -8.11
C THR A 135 6.80 -8.94 -8.95
N ALA A 136 7.68 -9.95 -8.89
CA ALA A 136 8.89 -9.99 -9.69
C ALA A 136 8.58 -10.07 -11.19
N ALA A 137 7.57 -10.85 -11.59
CA ALA A 137 7.13 -10.92 -12.98
C ALA A 137 6.63 -9.56 -13.49
N VAL A 138 5.71 -8.94 -12.74
CA VAL A 138 5.15 -7.62 -13.07
C VAL A 138 6.24 -6.54 -13.11
N LEU A 139 7.17 -6.56 -12.14
CA LEU A 139 8.30 -5.63 -12.08
C LEU A 139 9.23 -5.79 -13.30
N THR A 140 9.53 -7.03 -13.68
CA THR A 140 10.36 -7.32 -14.86
C THR A 140 9.70 -6.79 -16.14
N ILE A 141 8.40 -7.06 -16.31
CA ILE A 141 7.63 -6.53 -17.45
C ILE A 141 7.69 -5.00 -17.46
N GLY A 142 7.47 -4.34 -16.33
CA GLY A 142 7.48 -2.88 -16.25
C GLY A 142 8.83 -2.24 -16.52
N ILE A 143 9.94 -2.86 -16.11
CA ILE A 143 11.29 -2.40 -16.42
C ILE A 143 11.57 -2.55 -17.93
N ILE A 144 11.28 -3.72 -18.50
CA ILE A 144 11.49 -4.01 -19.91
C ILE A 144 10.68 -3.05 -20.79
N ASP A 145 9.43 -2.80 -20.43
CA ASP A 145 8.54 -1.83 -21.07
C ASP A 145 9.13 -0.41 -21.04
N ARG A 146 9.59 0.07 -19.87
CA ARG A 146 10.23 1.39 -19.76
C ARG A 146 11.54 1.53 -20.54
N LEU A 147 12.25 0.45 -20.76
CA LEU A 147 13.44 0.43 -21.62
C LEU A 147 13.10 0.45 -23.11
N GLY A 148 11.82 0.40 -23.48
CA GLY A 148 11.33 0.48 -24.86
C GLY A 148 11.12 -0.86 -25.55
N TYR A 149 11.07 -1.95 -24.80
CA TYR A 149 10.78 -3.29 -25.32
C TYR A 149 9.35 -3.71 -24.98
N ASP A 150 8.39 -3.31 -25.80
CA ASP A 150 6.97 -3.68 -25.63
C ASP A 150 6.69 -5.09 -26.18
N PHE A 151 7.24 -6.12 -25.54
CA PHE A 151 7.09 -7.51 -25.99
C PHE A 151 5.67 -8.08 -25.79
N LEU A 152 4.83 -7.42 -24.98
CA LEU A 152 3.43 -7.76 -24.80
C LEU A 152 2.50 -7.00 -25.75
N VAL A 153 3.08 -6.10 -26.57
CA VAL A 153 2.34 -5.29 -27.56
C VAL A 153 1.20 -4.49 -26.92
N MET A 154 1.44 -3.95 -25.70
CA MET A 154 0.41 -3.25 -24.95
C MET A 154 0.24 -1.78 -25.35
N HIS A 155 1.26 -1.18 -25.99
CA HIS A 155 1.27 0.23 -26.37
C HIS A 155 0.93 0.50 -27.84
N ASP A 156 0.82 -0.53 -28.69
CA ASP A 156 0.64 -0.37 -30.14
C ASP A 156 -0.56 0.50 -30.52
N GLU A 157 -1.65 0.41 -29.76
CA GLU A 157 -2.86 1.18 -30.02
C GLU A 157 -2.87 2.56 -29.33
N ILE A 158 -1.96 2.79 -28.35
CA ILE A 158 -1.92 4.04 -27.55
C ILE A 158 -0.47 4.55 -27.44
N PRO A 159 0.24 4.80 -28.55
CA PRO A 159 1.67 5.19 -28.48
C PRO A 159 1.92 6.49 -27.74
N LEU A 160 0.98 7.45 -27.76
CA LEU A 160 1.10 8.74 -27.08
C LEU A 160 1.01 8.64 -25.55
N GLN A 161 0.57 7.50 -25.01
CA GLN A 161 0.37 7.31 -23.56
C GLN A 161 1.48 6.46 -22.90
N TYR A 162 2.59 6.25 -23.57
CA TYR A 162 3.76 5.54 -23.04
C TYR A 162 4.22 6.03 -21.66
N ASN A 163 4.12 7.34 -21.41
CA ASN A 163 4.55 7.91 -20.13
C ASN A 163 3.53 7.71 -19.01
N ILE A 164 2.28 7.36 -19.35
CA ILE A 164 1.17 7.24 -18.41
C ILE A 164 0.93 5.79 -17.98
N PHE A 165 1.21 4.83 -18.87
CA PHE A 165 0.97 3.41 -18.62
C PHE A 165 2.27 2.61 -18.51
N ILE A 166 2.27 1.53 -17.73
CA ILE A 166 3.42 0.68 -17.48
C ILE A 166 2.99 -0.73 -17.08
N SER A 167 3.69 -1.74 -17.58
CA SER A 167 3.51 -3.14 -17.18
C SER A 167 2.07 -3.61 -17.37
N THR A 168 1.71 -4.69 -16.72
CA THR A 168 0.33 -5.20 -16.62
C THR A 168 -0.50 -4.52 -15.53
N ILE A 169 0.03 -3.50 -14.88
CA ILE A 169 -0.67 -2.75 -13.82
C ILE A 169 -1.50 -1.60 -14.40
N GLY A 170 -1.01 -0.97 -15.47
CA GLY A 170 -1.66 0.16 -16.09
C GLY A 170 -1.04 1.50 -15.70
N ASN A 171 -1.82 2.44 -15.18
CA ASN A 171 -1.35 3.80 -14.90
C ASN A 171 -0.16 3.84 -13.93
N VAL A 172 0.81 4.74 -14.17
CA VAL A 172 2.02 4.92 -13.35
C VAL A 172 1.73 5.21 -11.88
N ASN A 173 0.61 5.86 -11.55
CA ASN A 173 0.22 6.09 -10.16
C ASN A 173 -0.28 4.81 -9.48
N PHE A 174 -0.90 3.89 -10.24
CA PHE A 174 -1.28 2.56 -9.75
C PHE A 174 -0.06 1.69 -9.51
N TRP A 175 0.90 1.75 -10.43
CA TRP A 175 2.22 1.16 -10.27
C TRP A 175 2.93 1.69 -9.01
N ALA A 176 2.92 3.01 -8.81
CA ALA A 176 3.46 3.66 -7.63
C ALA A 176 2.85 3.12 -6.33
N GLY A 177 1.53 2.99 -6.27
CA GLY A 177 0.83 2.43 -5.11
C GLY A 177 1.20 0.98 -4.85
N TYR A 178 1.32 0.18 -5.90
CA TYR A 178 1.73 -1.22 -5.80
C TYR A 178 3.16 -1.35 -5.24
N LEU A 179 4.12 -0.62 -5.79
CA LEU A 179 5.51 -0.62 -5.32
C LEU A 179 5.65 -0.03 -3.91
N SER A 180 4.85 0.99 -3.55
CA SER A 180 4.87 1.61 -2.22
C SER A 180 4.53 0.63 -1.10
N MET A 181 3.75 -0.41 -1.37
CA MET A 181 3.51 -1.49 -0.41
C MET A 181 4.59 -2.56 -0.44
N LEU A 182 5.04 -2.96 -1.62
CA LEU A 182 5.84 -4.17 -1.77
C LEU A 182 7.32 -3.96 -1.54
N ILE A 183 7.88 -2.80 -1.93
CA ILE A 183 9.28 -2.47 -1.60
C ILE A 183 9.51 -2.53 -0.09
N PRO A 184 8.75 -1.79 0.76
CA PRO A 184 8.92 -1.84 2.21
C PRO A 184 8.69 -3.23 2.82
N PHE A 185 7.73 -3.99 2.28
CA PHE A 185 7.53 -5.37 2.70
C PHE A 185 8.79 -6.21 2.48
N PHE A 186 9.34 -6.20 1.27
CA PHE A 186 10.51 -7.00 0.92
C PHE A 186 11.80 -6.51 1.58
N MET A 187 11.95 -5.22 1.88
CA MET A 187 13.05 -4.69 2.69
C MET A 187 13.16 -5.42 4.04
N LEU A 188 12.01 -5.74 4.66
CA LEU A 188 11.97 -6.46 5.95
C LEU A 188 11.83 -7.98 5.79
N ALA A 189 11.36 -8.48 4.64
CA ALA A 189 11.20 -9.91 4.39
C ALA A 189 12.53 -10.68 4.47
N VAL A 190 13.63 -10.02 4.13
CA VAL A 190 15.00 -10.57 4.29
C VAL A 190 15.28 -11.03 5.73
N LEU A 191 14.72 -10.33 6.73
CA LEU A 191 15.00 -10.61 8.16
C LEU A 191 14.41 -11.95 8.64
N PHE A 192 13.29 -12.39 8.09
CA PHE A 192 12.66 -13.66 8.46
C PHE A 192 12.86 -14.76 7.42
N THR A 193 13.42 -14.45 6.26
CA THR A 193 13.78 -15.46 5.26
C THR A 193 15.04 -16.23 5.72
N LYS A 194 14.94 -17.55 5.88
CA LYS A 194 16.06 -18.37 6.37
C LYS A 194 17.00 -18.81 5.25
N ASN A 195 16.44 -19.14 4.08
CA ASN A 195 17.20 -19.66 2.94
C ASN A 195 18.07 -18.55 2.33
N ARG A 196 19.38 -18.81 2.14
CA ARG A 196 20.34 -17.85 1.57
C ARG A 196 20.05 -17.53 0.10
N PHE A 197 19.63 -18.51 -0.69
CA PHE A 197 19.22 -18.28 -2.08
C PHE A 197 17.98 -17.41 -2.16
N ALA A 198 16.96 -17.66 -1.33
CA ALA A 198 15.78 -16.81 -1.28
C ALA A 198 16.13 -15.36 -0.88
N LYS A 199 17.06 -15.15 0.07
CA LYS A 199 17.57 -13.81 0.40
C LYS A 199 18.22 -13.13 -0.78
N PHE A 200 19.06 -13.85 -1.52
CA PHE A 200 19.72 -13.31 -2.71
C PHE A 200 18.68 -12.84 -3.75
N PHE A 201 17.66 -13.64 -4.02
CA PHE A 201 16.59 -13.24 -4.95
C PHE A 201 15.76 -12.05 -4.44
N ILE A 202 15.52 -11.94 -3.13
CA ILE A 202 14.86 -10.76 -2.55
C ILE A 202 15.73 -9.51 -2.74
N TYR A 203 17.05 -9.59 -2.54
CA TYR A 203 17.94 -8.45 -2.78
C TYR A 203 18.03 -8.08 -4.27
N LEU A 204 18.04 -9.06 -5.17
CA LEU A 204 17.98 -8.82 -6.60
C LEU A 204 16.66 -8.13 -7.00
N PHE A 205 15.55 -8.60 -6.45
CA PHE A 205 14.25 -7.94 -6.61
C PHE A 205 14.27 -6.50 -6.10
N LEU A 206 14.83 -6.25 -4.91
CA LEU A 206 14.93 -4.91 -4.34
C LEU A 206 15.79 -3.98 -5.20
N LEU A 207 16.90 -4.48 -5.75
CA LEU A 207 17.72 -3.73 -6.70
C LEU A 207 16.91 -3.31 -7.94
N ALA A 208 16.17 -4.25 -8.54
CA ALA A 208 15.30 -3.99 -9.68
C ALA A 208 14.15 -3.04 -9.32
N ALA A 209 13.55 -3.19 -8.13
CA ALA A 209 12.48 -2.34 -7.66
C ALA A 209 12.95 -0.90 -7.37
N TYR A 210 14.14 -0.72 -6.80
CA TYR A 210 14.76 0.59 -6.64
C TYR A 210 15.12 1.22 -7.99
N PHE A 211 15.63 0.45 -8.94
CA PHE A 211 15.84 0.94 -10.30
C PHE A 211 14.52 1.41 -10.92
N SER A 212 13.45 0.65 -10.74
CA SER A 212 12.12 1.02 -11.24
C SER A 212 11.62 2.36 -10.65
N LEU A 213 11.99 2.73 -9.42
CA LEU A 213 11.62 4.03 -8.86
C LEU A 213 12.11 5.19 -9.73
N PHE A 214 13.35 5.11 -10.24
CA PHE A 214 13.95 6.16 -11.05
C PHE A 214 13.34 6.32 -12.44
N ILE A 215 12.67 5.28 -12.96
CA ILE A 215 12.12 5.24 -14.30
C ILE A 215 10.58 5.20 -14.36
N THR A 216 9.90 5.31 -13.21
CA THR A 216 8.43 5.18 -13.13
C THR A 216 7.68 6.42 -13.63
N LEU A 217 8.32 7.60 -13.68
CA LEU A 217 7.72 8.88 -14.08
C LEU A 217 6.62 9.40 -13.15
N THR A 218 6.67 9.06 -11.86
CA THR A 218 5.76 9.61 -10.85
C THR A 218 6.42 9.78 -9.49
N ASN A 219 6.32 10.99 -8.93
CA ASN A 219 6.87 11.34 -7.62
C ASN A 219 6.18 10.61 -6.45
N THR A 220 4.95 10.15 -6.64
CA THR A 220 4.14 9.58 -5.55
C THR A 220 4.72 8.29 -5.00
N THR A 221 5.48 7.53 -5.80
CA THR A 221 6.18 6.32 -5.35
C THR A 221 7.21 6.65 -4.27
N TYR A 222 7.97 7.73 -4.44
CA TYR A 222 8.96 8.16 -3.45
C TYR A 222 8.32 8.56 -2.12
N ILE A 223 7.11 9.14 -2.16
CA ILE A 223 6.38 9.50 -0.94
C ILE A 223 6.00 8.24 -0.16
N GLY A 224 5.35 7.26 -0.81
CA GLY A 224 4.93 6.03 -0.15
C GLY A 224 6.10 5.21 0.38
N VAL A 225 7.12 4.95 -0.45
CA VAL A 225 8.33 4.23 -0.06
C VAL A 225 9.12 4.99 1.00
N GLY A 226 9.21 6.33 0.87
CA GLY A 226 9.91 7.19 1.82
C GLY A 226 9.30 7.15 3.22
N ILE A 227 7.97 7.33 3.33
CA ILE A 227 7.26 7.25 4.61
C ILE A 227 7.42 5.87 5.24
N ALA A 228 7.32 4.79 4.46
CA ALA A 228 7.56 3.45 4.96
C ALA A 228 9.02 3.24 5.38
N THR A 229 9.97 3.86 4.68
CA THR A 229 11.40 3.80 5.03
C THR A 229 11.67 4.49 6.38
N LEU A 230 10.98 5.60 6.71
CA LEU A 230 11.08 6.20 8.04
C LEU A 230 10.70 5.22 9.15
N PHE A 231 9.64 4.44 8.95
CA PHE A 231 9.27 3.36 9.87
C PHE A 231 10.33 2.26 9.92
N ILE A 232 10.89 1.84 8.77
CA ILE A 232 11.90 0.78 8.69
C ILE A 232 13.20 1.22 9.38
N VAL A 233 13.61 2.48 9.25
CA VAL A 233 14.76 3.04 9.97
C VAL A 233 14.52 2.96 11.48
N TRP A 234 13.37 3.45 11.97
CA TRP A 234 13.01 3.33 13.38
C TRP A 234 13.04 1.88 13.86
N TYR A 235 12.43 0.97 13.10
CA TYR A 235 12.42 -0.46 13.42
C TYR A 235 13.82 -1.07 13.49
N SER A 236 14.71 -0.62 12.61
CA SER A 236 16.11 -1.07 12.56
C SER A 236 16.94 -0.50 13.71
N LEU A 237 16.69 0.75 14.11
CA LEU A 237 17.33 1.39 15.26
C LEU A 237 16.92 0.74 16.61
N CYS A 238 15.77 0.09 16.68
CA CYS A 238 15.34 -0.63 17.88
C CYS A 238 16.09 -1.95 18.15
N ASP A 239 16.96 -2.40 17.24
CA ASP A 239 17.79 -3.60 17.40
C ASP A 239 18.97 -3.52 16.42
N VAL A 240 20.17 -3.33 16.95
CA VAL A 240 21.41 -3.14 16.18
C VAL A 240 21.64 -4.22 15.14
N LYS A 241 21.19 -5.45 15.39
CA LYS A 241 21.32 -6.58 14.42
C LYS A 241 20.57 -6.34 13.11
N ARG A 242 19.56 -5.45 13.11
CA ARG A 242 18.74 -5.10 11.93
C ARG A 242 19.41 -4.04 11.06
N LEU A 243 20.35 -3.27 11.63
CA LEU A 243 21.06 -2.20 10.92
C LEU A 243 21.82 -2.72 9.70
N LYS A 244 22.35 -3.95 9.76
CA LYS A 244 22.98 -4.58 8.59
C LYS A 244 22.04 -4.64 7.39
N ASN A 245 20.78 -5.03 7.62
CA ASN A 245 19.79 -5.10 6.54
C ASN A 245 19.45 -3.70 5.98
N LEU A 246 19.29 -2.70 6.86
CA LEU A 246 19.08 -1.32 6.47
C LEU A 246 20.25 -0.81 5.61
N ALA A 247 21.48 -1.06 6.03
CA ALA A 247 22.71 -0.70 5.32
C ALA A 247 22.75 -1.30 3.91
N VAL A 248 22.46 -2.58 3.77
CA VAL A 248 22.40 -3.25 2.46
C VAL A 248 21.35 -2.64 1.55
N ASN A 249 20.18 -2.29 2.09
CA ASN A 249 19.14 -1.61 1.31
C ASN A 249 19.60 -0.23 0.81
N GLY A 250 20.30 0.55 1.63
CA GLY A 250 20.87 1.83 1.21
C GLY A 250 21.90 1.68 0.07
N ILE A 251 22.75 0.65 0.16
CA ILE A 251 23.73 0.33 -0.89
C ILE A 251 23.02 -0.11 -2.19
N LEU A 252 22.00 -0.96 -2.11
CA LEU A 252 21.23 -1.38 -3.29
C LEU A 252 20.52 -0.20 -3.96
N PHE A 253 19.97 0.73 -3.16
CA PHE A 253 19.37 1.95 -3.70
C PHE A 253 20.40 2.81 -4.45
N ALA A 254 21.61 2.97 -3.89
CA ALA A 254 22.69 3.69 -4.54
C ALA A 254 23.15 3.03 -5.84
N ILE A 255 23.27 1.69 -5.86
CA ILE A 255 23.61 0.95 -7.08
C ILE A 255 22.52 1.13 -8.14
N ALA A 256 21.25 1.04 -7.76
CA ALA A 256 20.11 1.24 -8.65
C ALA A 256 20.10 2.65 -9.26
N GLY A 257 20.38 3.69 -8.43
CA GLY A 257 20.53 5.06 -8.90
C GLY A 257 21.69 5.24 -9.88
N GLY A 258 22.84 4.61 -9.60
CA GLY A 258 23.98 4.61 -10.51
C GLY A 258 23.69 3.96 -11.88
N ILE A 259 22.95 2.83 -11.88
CA ILE A 259 22.48 2.20 -13.12
C ILE A 259 21.51 3.15 -13.86
N ALA A 260 20.56 3.75 -13.15
CA ALA A 260 19.59 4.66 -13.74
C ALA A 260 20.29 5.91 -14.33
N GLU A 261 21.23 6.50 -13.61
CA GLU A 261 22.02 7.65 -14.11
C GLU A 261 22.84 7.29 -15.34
N PHE A 262 23.50 6.13 -15.32
CA PHE A 262 24.27 5.67 -16.49
C PHE A 262 23.41 5.56 -17.74
N LEU A 263 22.24 4.89 -17.64
CA LEU A 263 21.32 4.72 -18.75
C LEU A 263 20.65 6.03 -19.18
N TRP A 264 20.38 6.92 -18.24
CA TRP A 264 19.81 8.24 -18.52
C TRP A 264 20.77 9.14 -19.28
N ARG A 265 22.06 9.12 -18.91
CA ARG A 265 23.11 9.92 -19.59
C ARG A 265 23.60 9.30 -20.90
N ASN A 266 23.48 7.99 -21.04
CA ASN A 266 23.95 7.23 -22.19
C ASN A 266 22.80 6.41 -22.77
N PRO A 267 21.94 6.99 -23.62
CA PRO A 267 20.80 6.28 -24.18
C PRO A 267 21.28 5.10 -25.05
N CYS A 268 21.20 3.90 -24.51
CA CYS A 268 21.58 2.65 -25.18
C CYS A 268 20.41 1.67 -25.30
N THR A 269 19.21 2.13 -24.95
CA THR A 269 17.94 1.37 -25.04
C THR A 269 17.11 1.90 -26.20
N PRO A 270 16.18 1.11 -26.76
CA PRO A 270 15.30 1.54 -27.86
C PRO A 270 14.57 2.84 -27.55
N ARG A 271 14.23 3.05 -26.28
CA ARG A 271 13.64 4.29 -25.78
C ARG A 271 14.56 4.93 -24.74
N PRO A 272 14.89 6.22 -24.88
CA PRO A 272 15.59 6.95 -23.84
C PRO A 272 14.82 6.91 -22.52
N ILE A 273 15.53 6.72 -21.42
CA ILE A 273 14.91 6.78 -20.08
C ILE A 273 14.50 8.23 -19.81
N ASP A 274 13.21 8.44 -19.55
CA ASP A 274 12.69 9.69 -19.01
C ASP A 274 12.53 9.58 -17.49
N THR A 275 12.54 10.71 -16.77
CA THR A 275 12.54 10.76 -15.31
C THR A 275 11.59 11.83 -14.80
N ASP A 276 10.87 11.53 -13.71
CA ASP A 276 10.11 12.53 -12.96
C ASP A 276 11.03 13.54 -12.25
N SER A 277 10.46 14.60 -11.68
CA SER A 277 11.23 15.69 -11.06
C SER A 277 12.06 15.24 -9.85
N VAL A 278 11.56 14.29 -9.03
CA VAL A 278 12.33 13.77 -7.88
C VAL A 278 13.45 12.87 -8.36
N SER A 279 13.19 11.95 -9.30
CA SER A 279 14.22 11.12 -9.92
C SER A 279 15.33 11.99 -10.54
N ARG A 280 14.95 13.02 -11.29
CA ARG A 280 15.91 13.97 -11.92
C ARG A 280 16.76 14.66 -10.87
N LEU A 281 16.17 15.21 -9.80
CA LEU A 281 16.90 15.83 -8.70
C LEU A 281 17.91 14.85 -8.06
N LEU A 282 17.49 13.61 -7.82
CA LEU A 282 18.36 12.59 -7.23
C LEU A 282 19.53 12.23 -8.13
N LEU A 283 19.32 12.14 -9.45
CA LEU A 283 20.35 11.77 -10.44
C LEU A 283 21.29 12.94 -10.74
N GLU A 284 20.78 14.15 -11.00
CA GLU A 284 21.58 15.33 -11.33
C GLU A 284 22.54 15.73 -10.21
N HIS A 285 22.09 15.61 -8.96
CA HIS A 285 22.89 15.98 -7.79
C HIS A 285 23.52 14.78 -7.08
N HIS A 286 23.47 13.58 -7.66
CA HIS A 286 23.99 12.33 -7.08
C HIS A 286 23.50 12.03 -5.66
N LEU A 287 22.31 12.54 -5.28
CA LEU A 287 21.75 12.36 -3.93
C LEU A 287 21.41 10.89 -3.63
N TYR A 288 21.22 10.07 -4.65
CA TYR A 288 21.03 8.62 -4.52
C TYR A 288 22.25 7.91 -3.86
N LEU A 289 23.43 8.53 -3.86
CA LEU A 289 24.63 7.97 -3.21
C LEU A 289 24.56 8.10 -1.67
N LEU A 290 23.82 9.06 -1.12
CA LEU A 290 23.77 9.31 0.32
C LEU A 290 23.31 8.07 1.13
N PRO A 291 22.22 7.35 0.79
CA PRO A 291 21.84 6.11 1.47
C PRO A 291 22.90 5.02 1.36
N GLY A 292 23.62 4.95 0.23
CA GLY A 292 24.72 4.01 0.03
C GLY A 292 25.94 4.31 0.91
N ILE A 293 26.37 5.55 0.96
CA ILE A 293 27.47 6.01 1.82
C ILE A 293 27.12 5.73 3.29
N LEU A 294 25.91 6.10 3.72
CA LEU A 294 25.43 5.83 5.06
C LEU A 294 25.40 4.31 5.35
N GLY A 295 24.98 3.51 4.38
CA GLY A 295 25.00 2.05 4.49
C GLY A 295 26.42 1.50 4.69
N ILE A 296 27.40 1.98 3.92
CA ILE A 296 28.81 1.59 4.09
C ILE A 296 29.31 1.99 5.48
N VAL A 297 29.03 3.21 5.92
CA VAL A 297 29.41 3.71 7.26
C VAL A 297 28.82 2.82 8.35
N ILE A 298 27.54 2.47 8.26
CA ILE A 298 26.89 1.56 9.22
C ILE A 298 27.57 0.19 9.22
N LEU A 299 27.90 -0.40 8.06
CA LEU A 299 28.60 -1.69 8.00
C LEU A 299 30.00 -1.61 8.63
N VAL A 300 30.76 -0.54 8.37
CA VAL A 300 32.08 -0.32 8.98
C VAL A 300 31.95 -0.20 10.50
N LEU A 301 30.98 0.59 11.00
CA LEU A 301 30.74 0.72 12.45
C LEU A 301 30.35 -0.61 13.09
N LEU A 302 29.54 -1.43 12.43
CA LEU A 302 29.17 -2.78 12.92
C LEU A 302 30.39 -3.71 12.97
N LEU A 303 31.28 -3.65 11.97
CA LEU A 303 32.54 -4.43 11.95
C LEU A 303 33.50 -3.96 13.05
N LEU A 304 33.69 -2.65 13.23
CA LEU A 304 34.49 -2.10 14.32
C LEU A 304 33.91 -2.47 15.68
N GLY A 305 32.59 -2.41 15.83
CA GLY A 305 31.88 -2.82 17.05
C GLY A 305 32.08 -4.32 17.39
N ALA A 306 32.26 -5.15 16.36
CA ALA A 306 32.51 -6.60 16.59
C ALA A 306 33.87 -6.88 17.22
N VAL A 307 34.89 -6.03 17.03
CA VAL A 307 36.25 -6.15 17.62
C VAL A 307 36.44 -5.31 18.87
N CYS A 308 35.47 -4.42 19.20
CA CYS A 308 35.52 -3.62 20.41
C CYS A 308 35.28 -4.43 21.68
N PRO A 309 35.84 -4.02 22.85
CA PRO A 309 35.51 -4.60 24.14
C PRO A 309 34.01 -4.59 24.40
N GLU A 310 33.48 -5.67 24.98
CA GLU A 310 32.03 -5.86 25.21
C GLU A 310 31.36 -4.69 25.93
N LYS A 311 32.06 -4.10 26.92
CA LYS A 311 31.56 -2.93 27.67
C LYS A 311 31.28 -1.70 26.78
N ILE A 312 32.12 -1.47 25.78
CA ILE A 312 31.98 -0.35 24.84
C ILE A 312 30.83 -0.67 23.87
N ARG A 313 30.81 -1.89 23.33
CA ARG A 313 29.77 -2.36 22.43
C ARG A 313 28.38 -2.26 23.07
N THR A 314 28.23 -2.77 24.29
CA THR A 314 26.94 -2.71 25.02
C THR A 314 26.44 -1.27 25.23
N LYS A 315 27.34 -0.32 25.50
CA LYS A 315 26.99 1.09 25.63
C LYS A 315 26.56 1.69 24.28
N ALA A 316 27.26 1.36 23.20
CA ALA A 316 26.93 1.81 21.85
C ALA A 316 25.58 1.24 21.39
N ASP A 317 25.35 -0.05 21.60
CA ASP A 317 24.05 -0.71 21.30
C ASP A 317 22.92 -0.04 22.08
N TYR A 318 23.11 0.20 23.39
CA TYR A 318 22.13 0.91 24.22
C TYR A 318 21.85 2.33 23.71
N PHE A 319 22.88 3.08 23.30
CA PHE A 319 22.70 4.40 22.74
C PHE A 319 21.84 4.37 21.46
N VAL A 320 22.14 3.46 20.54
CA VAL A 320 21.37 3.30 19.29
C VAL A 320 19.92 2.91 19.59
N GLU A 321 19.72 1.87 20.40
CA GLU A 321 18.40 1.27 20.61
C GLU A 321 17.47 2.16 21.45
N HIS A 322 18.00 2.95 22.39
CA HIS A 322 17.21 3.73 23.34
C HIS A 322 17.24 5.25 23.09
N MET A 323 18.38 5.79 22.69
CA MET A 323 18.51 7.24 22.45
C MET A 323 18.20 7.60 21.00
N LEU A 324 18.93 7.00 20.06
CA LEU A 324 18.79 7.33 18.65
C LEU A 324 17.43 6.94 18.08
N SER A 325 16.86 5.80 18.50
CA SER A 325 15.52 5.39 18.10
C SER A 325 14.42 6.37 18.54
N LYS A 326 14.53 6.94 19.76
CA LYS A 326 13.59 7.96 20.25
C LYS A 326 13.79 9.30 19.55
N PHE A 327 15.05 9.69 19.34
CA PHE A 327 15.39 10.89 18.57
C PHE A 327 14.85 10.83 17.15
N TRP A 328 14.88 9.63 16.52
CA TRP A 328 14.31 9.42 15.20
C TRP A 328 12.80 9.63 15.16
N ILE A 329 12.06 9.17 16.17
CA ILE A 329 10.62 9.44 16.28
C ILE A 329 10.37 10.95 16.37
N TRP A 330 11.17 11.65 17.19
CA TRP A 330 11.07 13.11 17.30
C TRP A 330 11.31 13.81 15.96
N LEU A 331 12.32 13.38 15.20
CA LEU A 331 12.58 13.89 13.84
C LEU A 331 11.40 13.63 12.89
N ILE A 332 10.80 12.45 12.94
CA ILE A 332 9.59 12.15 12.13
C ILE A 332 8.47 13.12 12.50
N MET A 333 8.20 13.35 13.78
CA MET A 333 7.15 14.27 14.22
C MET A 333 7.41 15.71 13.75
N VAL A 334 8.65 16.19 13.87
CA VAL A 334 9.05 17.52 13.37
C VAL A 334 8.88 17.59 11.86
N GLY A 335 9.28 16.54 11.14
CA GLY A 335 9.10 16.45 9.68
C GLY A 335 7.63 16.48 9.24
N ILE A 336 6.75 15.78 9.95
CA ILE A 336 5.30 15.82 9.69
C ILE A 336 4.75 17.23 9.92
N ILE A 337 5.10 17.87 11.04
CA ILE A 337 4.68 19.25 11.34
C ILE A 337 5.18 20.19 10.23
N GLY A 338 6.46 20.09 9.86
CA GLY A 338 7.03 20.90 8.78
C GLY A 338 6.33 20.69 7.44
N ALA A 339 6.00 19.46 7.08
CA ALA A 339 5.26 19.13 5.86
C ALA A 339 3.86 19.74 5.85
N VAL A 340 3.14 19.69 6.99
CA VAL A 340 1.82 20.31 7.13
C VAL A 340 1.91 21.83 6.97
N PHE A 341 2.88 22.49 7.63
CA PHE A 341 3.11 23.92 7.47
C PHE A 341 3.48 24.30 6.04
N TYR A 342 4.33 23.49 5.38
CA TYR A 342 4.70 23.70 3.99
C TYR A 342 3.46 23.66 3.07
N ILE A 343 2.59 22.67 3.24
CA ILE A 343 1.36 22.51 2.45
C ILE A 343 0.41 23.70 2.69
N ILE A 344 0.22 24.11 3.96
CA ILE A 344 -0.66 25.24 4.29
C ILE A 344 -0.13 26.55 3.69
N TYR A 345 1.19 26.80 3.81
CA TYR A 345 1.81 28.04 3.34
C TYR A 345 1.84 28.15 1.80
N ASN A 346 2.09 27.03 1.11
CA ASN A 346 2.20 26.99 -0.35
C ASN A 346 0.91 26.53 -1.03
N TYR A 347 -0.21 26.46 -0.29
CA TYR A 347 -1.47 25.99 -0.86
C TYR A 347 -1.94 26.89 -1.99
N ASN A 348 -2.15 26.27 -3.16
CA ASN A 348 -2.79 26.88 -4.31
C ASN A 348 -3.49 25.77 -5.12
N LEU A 349 -4.32 26.14 -6.10
CA LEU A 349 -5.10 25.18 -6.87
C LEU A 349 -4.26 24.27 -7.77
N GLU A 350 -3.05 24.69 -8.15
CA GLU A 350 -2.13 23.91 -8.99
C GLU A 350 -1.20 23.00 -8.16
N LEU A 351 -1.21 23.12 -6.83
CA LEU A 351 -0.35 22.38 -5.94
C LEU A 351 -0.37 20.88 -6.25
N PHE A 352 0.81 20.25 -6.31
CA PHE A 352 0.98 18.82 -6.58
C PHE A 352 0.29 18.34 -7.87
N ASN A 353 0.46 19.08 -8.96
CA ASN A 353 -0.15 18.77 -10.25
C ASN A 353 -1.68 18.73 -10.17
N PHE A 354 -2.28 19.87 -9.85
CA PHE A 354 -3.73 20.12 -9.71
C PHE A 354 -4.43 19.36 -8.56
N ARG A 355 -3.71 18.65 -7.68
CA ARG A 355 -4.35 18.05 -6.50
C ARG A 355 -4.92 19.11 -5.55
N GLY A 356 -4.32 20.29 -5.49
CA GLY A 356 -4.86 21.43 -4.73
C GLY A 356 -6.31 21.76 -5.12
N SER A 357 -6.62 21.87 -6.41
CA SER A 357 -7.98 22.11 -6.89
C SER A 357 -8.94 20.95 -6.60
N ILE A 358 -8.48 19.70 -6.80
CA ILE A 358 -9.27 18.51 -6.49
C ILE A 358 -9.64 18.47 -5.00
N TRP A 359 -8.67 18.71 -4.11
CA TRP A 359 -8.92 18.76 -2.66
C TRP A 359 -9.87 19.89 -2.28
N TYR A 360 -9.69 21.07 -2.88
CA TYR A 360 -10.57 22.23 -2.65
C TYR A 360 -12.01 21.90 -3.01
N PHE A 361 -12.27 21.48 -4.24
CA PHE A 361 -13.64 21.20 -4.71
C PHE A 361 -14.27 20.00 -3.99
N SER A 362 -13.49 18.97 -3.65
CA SER A 362 -13.97 17.85 -2.84
C SER A 362 -14.38 18.30 -1.45
N PHE A 363 -13.55 19.13 -0.79
CA PHE A 363 -13.83 19.61 0.57
C PHE A 363 -14.99 20.63 0.58
N MET A 364 -15.07 21.52 -0.41
CA MET A 364 -16.20 22.45 -0.55
C MET A 364 -17.50 21.69 -0.79
N GLY A 365 -17.46 20.62 -1.58
CA GLY A 365 -18.61 19.76 -1.79
C GLY A 365 -19.07 19.06 -0.49
N PHE A 366 -18.14 18.61 0.34
CA PHE A 366 -18.47 18.11 1.67
C PHE A 366 -19.09 19.20 2.56
N CYS A 367 -18.55 20.43 2.55
CA CYS A 367 -19.06 21.55 3.34
C CYS A 367 -20.48 21.96 2.93
N ASP A 368 -20.79 21.95 1.64
CA ASP A 368 -22.11 22.28 1.09
C ASP A 368 -23.14 21.16 1.25
N GLY A 369 -22.69 19.94 1.56
CA GLY A 369 -23.56 18.79 1.75
C GLY A 369 -24.55 18.95 2.91
N THR A 370 -25.69 18.27 2.81
CA THR A 370 -26.67 18.16 3.90
C THR A 370 -26.05 17.50 5.14
N LEU A 371 -26.68 17.65 6.30
CA LEU A 371 -26.21 16.98 7.52
C LEU A 371 -26.07 15.46 7.32
N TRP A 372 -27.02 14.84 6.60
CA TRP A 372 -26.95 13.41 6.28
C TRP A 372 -25.73 13.06 5.41
N GLN A 373 -25.49 13.84 4.36
CA GLN A 373 -24.31 13.65 3.49
C GLN A 373 -22.99 13.88 4.25
N LYS A 374 -22.94 14.83 5.18
CA LYS A 374 -21.76 15.02 6.04
C LYS A 374 -21.50 13.83 6.96
N LEU A 375 -22.55 13.17 7.45
CA LEU A 375 -22.41 12.00 8.35
C LEU A 375 -22.16 10.71 7.60
N MET A 376 -22.89 10.45 6.48
CA MET A 376 -22.94 9.17 5.76
C MET A 376 -22.33 9.22 4.35
N GLY A 377 -22.04 10.42 3.82
CA GLY A 377 -21.51 10.62 2.47
C GLY A 377 -22.59 10.68 1.39
N VAL A 378 -22.12 10.82 0.16
CA VAL A 378 -22.96 10.88 -1.05
C VAL A 378 -23.11 9.52 -1.75
N GLY A 379 -22.37 8.53 -1.34
CA GLY A 379 -22.23 7.19 -1.90
C GLY A 379 -20.81 6.92 -2.36
N PRO A 380 -20.25 5.71 -2.08
CA PRO A 380 -18.97 5.29 -2.64
C PRO A 380 -18.92 5.52 -4.15
N ALA A 381 -17.77 5.93 -4.65
CA ALA A 381 -17.52 6.20 -6.08
C ALA A 381 -18.34 7.33 -6.72
N LEU A 382 -18.99 8.20 -5.94
CA LEU A 382 -19.77 9.35 -6.44
C LEU A 382 -19.12 10.70 -6.12
N LEU A 383 -17.81 10.77 -5.98
CA LEU A 383 -17.10 12.03 -5.74
C LEU A 383 -17.27 12.99 -6.91
N ASP A 384 -17.25 12.50 -8.14
CA ASP A 384 -17.39 13.27 -9.38
C ASP A 384 -18.66 14.12 -9.40
N THR A 385 -19.78 13.59 -8.91
CA THR A 385 -21.06 14.33 -8.86
C THR A 385 -20.94 15.59 -8.00
N VAL A 386 -20.17 15.51 -6.91
CA VAL A 386 -19.97 16.61 -5.97
C VAL A 386 -18.96 17.61 -6.49
N THR A 387 -17.83 17.13 -7.02
CA THR A 387 -16.77 17.99 -7.54
C THR A 387 -17.21 18.75 -8.78
N GLN A 388 -17.92 18.11 -9.71
CA GLN A 388 -18.49 18.77 -10.90
C GLN A 388 -19.48 19.88 -10.52
N ALA A 389 -20.33 19.65 -9.51
CA ALA A 389 -21.24 20.68 -9.03
C ALA A 389 -20.50 21.90 -8.46
N GLN A 390 -19.38 21.71 -7.77
CA GLN A 390 -18.58 22.80 -7.21
C GLN A 390 -17.77 23.53 -8.30
N ILE A 391 -17.22 22.81 -9.26
CA ILE A 391 -16.52 23.36 -10.43
C ILE A 391 -17.47 24.28 -11.22
N ALA A 392 -18.70 23.81 -11.48
CA ALA A 392 -19.72 24.59 -12.18
C ALA A 392 -20.12 25.87 -11.41
N LYS A 393 -20.25 25.81 -10.08
CA LYS A 393 -20.52 26.98 -9.24
C LYS A 393 -19.41 28.03 -9.29
N ALA A 394 -18.16 27.56 -9.36
CA ALA A 394 -16.97 28.41 -9.34
C ALA A 394 -16.63 28.98 -10.73
N ASP A 395 -17.34 28.58 -11.79
CA ASP A 395 -17.00 28.87 -13.18
C ASP A 395 -15.53 28.56 -13.52
N PHE A 396 -15.06 27.47 -12.95
CA PHE A 396 -13.65 27.07 -13.04
C PHE A 396 -13.45 26.21 -14.29
N PHE A 397 -12.55 26.66 -15.19
CA PHE A 397 -12.21 25.88 -16.37
C PHE A 397 -11.36 24.67 -15.99
N VAL A 398 -11.78 23.48 -16.39
CA VAL A 398 -11.11 22.21 -16.18
C VAL A 398 -10.80 21.57 -17.53
N GLU A 399 -9.52 21.48 -17.87
CA GLU A 399 -9.07 20.84 -19.11
C GLU A 399 -9.34 19.32 -19.11
N TRP A 400 -9.28 18.68 -17.89
CA TRP A 400 -9.36 17.24 -17.72
C TRP A 400 -10.40 16.84 -16.67
N ASN A 401 -11.68 16.81 -17.06
CA ASN A 401 -12.79 16.47 -16.15
C ASN A 401 -12.64 15.13 -15.43
N TRP A 402 -12.01 14.14 -16.07
CA TRP A 402 -11.76 12.81 -15.50
C TRP A 402 -10.79 12.81 -14.30
N LEU A 403 -9.98 13.85 -14.11
CA LEU A 403 -9.13 13.98 -12.92
C LEU A 403 -9.93 14.12 -11.63
N TYR A 404 -11.16 14.59 -11.71
CA TYR A 404 -12.00 14.90 -10.55
C TYR A 404 -12.94 13.75 -10.15
N CYS A 405 -12.78 12.56 -10.72
CA CYS A 405 -13.56 11.38 -10.34
C CYS A 405 -13.15 10.78 -9.00
N THR A 406 -11.93 11.10 -8.51
CA THR A 406 -11.44 10.72 -7.18
C THR A 406 -10.74 11.91 -6.51
N ALA A 407 -10.72 11.93 -5.16
CA ALA A 407 -10.08 12.99 -4.40
C ALA A 407 -8.55 12.97 -4.49
N HIS A 408 -7.94 11.98 -5.09
CA HIS A 408 -6.49 11.75 -5.02
C HIS A 408 -5.93 11.88 -3.58
N ASN A 409 -6.76 11.58 -2.60
CA ASN A 409 -6.44 11.48 -1.18
C ASN A 409 -7.43 10.51 -0.55
N ASP A 410 -6.92 9.41 -0.04
CA ASP A 410 -7.73 8.27 0.43
C ASP A 410 -8.68 8.65 1.60
N LEU A 411 -8.26 9.55 2.50
CA LEU A 411 -9.12 10.00 3.60
C LEU A 411 -10.18 10.99 3.13
N LEU A 412 -9.83 11.94 2.26
CA LEU A 412 -10.76 12.91 1.70
C LEU A 412 -11.81 12.23 0.82
N GLU A 413 -11.41 11.20 0.06
CA GLU A 413 -12.32 10.35 -0.72
C GLU A 413 -13.43 9.81 0.16
N TYR A 414 -13.08 9.12 1.26
CA TYR A 414 -14.09 8.54 2.16
C TYR A 414 -14.81 9.58 3.01
N LEU A 415 -14.23 10.77 3.24
CA LEU A 415 -14.94 11.87 3.90
C LEU A 415 -16.12 12.37 3.06
N VAL A 416 -15.93 12.49 1.75
CA VAL A 416 -17.01 12.96 0.84
C VAL A 416 -17.98 11.82 0.54
N THR A 417 -17.46 10.65 0.20
CA THR A 417 -18.28 9.54 -0.33
C THR A 417 -18.98 8.72 0.75
N MET A 418 -18.42 8.64 1.97
CA MET A 418 -18.98 7.88 3.10
C MET A 418 -19.11 8.71 4.38
N GLY A 419 -18.91 10.03 4.30
CA GLY A 419 -19.06 10.96 5.41
C GLY A 419 -18.03 10.82 6.52
N VAL A 420 -18.24 11.56 7.61
CA VAL A 420 -17.35 11.55 8.78
C VAL A 420 -17.19 10.14 9.37
N PHE A 421 -18.25 9.34 9.39
CA PHE A 421 -18.16 7.97 9.95
C PHE A 421 -17.35 7.05 9.06
N GLY A 422 -17.47 7.15 7.72
CA GLY A 422 -16.65 6.40 6.78
C GLY A 422 -15.17 6.79 6.87
N ALA A 423 -14.88 8.08 6.89
CA ALA A 423 -13.52 8.60 7.08
C ALA A 423 -12.91 8.18 8.43
N ALA A 424 -13.69 8.21 9.52
CA ALA A 424 -13.24 7.73 10.83
C ALA A 424 -12.91 6.24 10.82
N CYS A 425 -13.73 5.40 10.19
CA CYS A 425 -13.41 3.97 10.03
C CYS A 425 -12.13 3.78 9.20
N LYS A 426 -11.98 4.52 8.11
CA LYS A 426 -10.75 4.46 7.30
C LYS A 426 -9.52 4.88 8.08
N PHE A 427 -9.60 5.95 8.84
CA PHE A 427 -8.53 6.39 9.74
C PHE A 427 -8.20 5.34 10.80
N LEU A 428 -9.21 4.69 11.38
CA LEU A 428 -8.99 3.59 12.33
C LEU A 428 -8.33 2.37 11.66
N MET A 429 -8.60 2.08 10.37
CA MET A 429 -7.88 1.06 9.62
C MET A 429 -6.40 1.40 9.47
N TYR A 430 -6.01 2.66 9.51
CA TYR A 430 -4.61 3.08 9.53
C TYR A 430 -3.98 2.90 10.91
N ILE A 431 -4.65 3.33 11.97
CA ILE A 431 -4.07 3.39 13.32
C ILE A 431 -4.07 2.04 14.04
N VAL A 432 -5.15 1.25 13.91
CA VAL A 432 -5.29 -0.01 14.65
C VAL A 432 -4.14 -0.99 14.38
N PRO A 433 -3.62 -1.19 13.15
CA PRO A 433 -2.46 -2.04 12.90
C PRO A 433 -1.20 -1.61 13.68
N PHE A 434 -0.96 -0.30 13.83
CA PHE A 434 0.15 0.20 14.67
C PHE A 434 -0.04 -0.17 16.15
N VAL A 435 -1.27 0.00 16.66
CA VAL A 435 -1.59 -0.37 18.04
C VAL A 435 -1.44 -1.88 18.25
N MET A 436 -1.89 -2.70 17.30
CA MET A 436 -1.74 -4.16 17.33
C MET A 436 -0.26 -4.56 17.30
N TYR A 437 0.56 -3.86 16.52
CA TYR A 437 1.99 -4.08 16.46
C TYR A 437 2.67 -3.66 17.79
N ALA A 438 2.34 -2.49 18.32
CA ALA A 438 2.95 -1.95 19.54
C ALA A 438 2.62 -2.77 20.80
N ARG A 439 1.41 -3.37 20.85
CA ARG A 439 0.98 -4.22 21.96
C ARG A 439 1.52 -5.64 21.89
N GLY A 440 2.08 -6.06 20.78
CA GLY A 440 2.70 -7.37 20.60
C GLY A 440 3.89 -7.55 21.55
N LYS A 441 3.97 -8.71 22.23
CA LYS A 441 5.09 -9.02 23.14
C LYS A 441 6.43 -9.13 22.40
N GLU A 442 6.40 -9.60 21.15
CA GLU A 442 7.56 -9.75 20.28
C GLU A 442 7.36 -8.89 19.01
N ARG A 443 8.34 -8.04 18.73
CA ARG A 443 8.37 -7.26 17.49
C ARG A 443 8.89 -8.10 16.32
N LYS A 444 8.11 -9.11 15.91
CA LYS A 444 8.49 -10.07 14.87
C LYS A 444 8.71 -9.38 13.53
N PRO A 445 9.76 -9.78 12.79
CA PRO A 445 10.03 -9.20 11.47
C PRO A 445 8.89 -9.38 10.48
N GLU A 446 8.16 -10.50 10.51
CA GLU A 446 7.01 -10.75 9.64
C GLU A 446 5.88 -9.73 9.85
N LYS A 447 5.58 -9.44 11.13
CA LYS A 447 4.56 -8.46 11.52
C LYS A 447 5.01 -7.04 11.16
N ALA A 448 6.30 -6.74 11.31
CA ALA A 448 6.90 -5.48 10.89
C ALA A 448 6.86 -5.28 9.37
N ALA A 449 7.11 -6.34 8.58
CA ALA A 449 7.05 -6.29 7.12
C ALA A 449 5.63 -5.99 6.62
N VAL A 450 4.62 -6.64 7.21
CA VAL A 450 3.21 -6.35 6.91
C VAL A 450 2.87 -4.91 7.27
N LEU A 451 3.31 -4.43 8.44
CA LEU A 451 3.07 -3.04 8.84
C LEU A 451 3.79 -2.05 7.90
N ALA A 452 5.01 -2.34 7.48
CA ALA A 452 5.74 -1.50 6.52
C ALA A 452 5.00 -1.37 5.17
N ALA A 453 4.38 -2.46 4.68
CA ALA A 453 3.52 -2.41 3.49
C ALA A 453 2.28 -1.53 3.72
N LEU A 454 1.62 -1.66 4.88
CA LEU A 454 0.48 -0.81 5.24
C LEU A 454 0.87 0.67 5.34
N VAL A 455 2.05 0.98 5.90
CA VAL A 455 2.59 2.34 5.97
C VAL A 455 2.86 2.90 4.58
N GLY A 456 3.42 2.09 3.67
CA GLY A 456 3.63 2.48 2.27
C GLY A 456 2.32 2.81 1.55
N TYR A 457 1.28 2.01 1.76
CA TYR A 457 -0.07 2.31 1.25
C TYR A 457 -0.61 3.63 1.79
N ILE A 458 -0.51 3.86 3.11
CA ILE A 458 -0.97 5.11 3.75
C ILE A 458 -0.23 6.30 3.16
N GLY A 459 1.10 6.23 3.03
CA GLY A 459 1.91 7.32 2.49
C GLY A 459 1.52 7.68 1.05
N GLN A 460 1.33 6.68 0.20
CA GLN A 460 0.91 6.90 -1.17
C GLN A 460 -0.54 7.38 -1.26
N GLY A 461 -1.42 6.85 -0.38
CA GLY A 461 -2.83 7.22 -0.30
C GLY A 461 -3.10 8.69 0.11
N LEU A 462 -2.09 9.41 0.62
CA LEU A 462 -2.19 10.87 0.83
C LEU A 462 -2.26 11.66 -0.49
N PHE A 463 -1.78 11.06 -1.60
CA PHE A 463 -1.66 11.72 -2.90
C PHE A 463 -2.33 10.94 -4.04
N THR A 464 -3.00 9.83 -3.74
CA THR A 464 -3.73 9.00 -4.72
C THR A 464 -4.99 8.45 -4.06
N GLY A 465 -6.11 8.41 -4.79
CA GLY A 465 -7.33 7.75 -4.32
C GLY A 465 -7.19 6.22 -4.29
N PRO A 466 -8.14 5.53 -3.66
CA PRO A 466 -8.18 4.08 -3.69
C PRO A 466 -8.42 3.58 -5.11
N TYR A 467 -7.70 2.56 -5.55
CA TYR A 467 -8.00 1.84 -6.78
C TYR A 467 -7.89 0.33 -6.55
N ILE A 468 -8.56 -0.43 -7.37
CA ILE A 468 -8.86 -1.85 -7.13
C ILE A 468 -7.67 -2.68 -6.67
N LEU A 469 -6.54 -2.64 -7.37
CA LEU A 469 -5.42 -3.53 -7.10
C LEU A 469 -4.77 -3.24 -5.73
N THR A 470 -4.41 -1.98 -5.46
CA THR A 470 -3.78 -1.62 -4.18
C THR A 470 -4.74 -1.73 -3.01
N TYR A 471 -6.03 -1.44 -3.24
CA TYR A 471 -7.06 -1.60 -2.23
C TYR A 471 -7.19 -3.07 -1.79
N VAL A 472 -7.22 -4.02 -2.74
CA VAL A 472 -7.25 -5.46 -2.44
C VAL A 472 -6.02 -5.90 -1.66
N PHE A 473 -4.83 -5.49 -2.08
CA PHE A 473 -3.57 -5.83 -1.39
C PHE A 473 -3.55 -5.24 0.03
N TYR A 474 -3.97 -3.98 0.19
CA TYR A 474 -4.10 -3.35 1.50
C TYR A 474 -5.01 -4.16 2.44
N ILE A 475 -6.18 -4.58 1.97
CA ILE A 475 -7.13 -5.38 2.74
C ILE A 475 -6.55 -6.77 3.09
N ILE A 476 -5.82 -7.40 2.15
CA ILE A 476 -5.12 -8.67 2.43
C ILE A 476 -4.08 -8.48 3.53
N PHE A 477 -3.27 -7.42 3.48
CA PHE A 477 -2.27 -7.14 4.51
C PHE A 477 -2.92 -6.83 5.87
N LEU A 478 -4.06 -6.14 5.92
CA LEU A 478 -4.85 -5.95 7.15
C LEU A 478 -5.32 -7.30 7.72
N GLY A 479 -5.82 -8.19 6.87
CA GLY A 479 -6.24 -9.53 7.26
C GLY A 479 -5.09 -10.37 7.83
N VAL A 480 -3.92 -10.31 7.20
CA VAL A 480 -2.70 -10.99 7.68
C VAL A 480 -2.23 -10.39 9.00
N MET A 481 -2.27 -9.07 9.16
CA MET A 481 -1.91 -8.39 10.41
C MET A 481 -2.80 -8.87 11.57
N CYS A 482 -4.11 -8.95 11.35
CA CYS A 482 -5.06 -9.49 12.32
C CYS A 482 -4.78 -10.97 12.63
N ALA A 483 -4.46 -11.80 11.62
CA ALA A 483 -4.12 -13.19 11.82
C ALA A 483 -2.88 -13.37 12.70
N TYR A 484 -1.82 -12.58 12.48
CA TYR A 484 -0.63 -12.59 13.33
C TYR A 484 -0.93 -12.21 14.79
N ASP A 485 -1.74 -11.17 15.02
CA ASP A 485 -2.15 -10.76 16.37
C ASP A 485 -2.92 -11.87 17.10
N ARG A 486 -3.82 -12.55 16.39
CA ARG A 486 -4.58 -13.69 16.95
C ARG A 486 -3.70 -14.90 17.29
N MET A 487 -2.74 -15.22 16.42
CA MET A 487 -1.79 -16.32 16.68
C MET A 487 -0.90 -16.02 17.89
N GLU A 488 -0.51 -14.77 18.08
CA GLU A 488 0.30 -14.32 19.21
C GLU A 488 -0.50 -14.42 20.52
N LYS A 489 -1.74 -13.95 20.55
CA LYS A 489 -2.65 -14.08 21.70
C LYS A 489 -2.95 -15.54 22.06
N ALA A 490 -3.11 -16.41 21.05
CA ALA A 490 -3.35 -17.84 21.28
C ALA A 490 -2.15 -18.57 21.90
N LYS A 491 -0.92 -18.14 21.58
CA LYS A 491 0.30 -18.67 22.21
C LYS A 491 0.45 -18.19 23.65
N GLY A 492 0.16 -16.91 23.92
CA GLY A 492 0.23 -16.35 25.27
C GLY A 492 -0.85 -16.88 26.23
N ALA A 493 -1.94 -17.44 25.72
CA ALA A 493 -2.98 -18.08 26.53
C ALA A 493 -2.68 -19.55 26.89
N LYS A 494 -1.66 -20.14 26.25
CA LYS A 494 -1.19 -21.53 26.51
C LYS A 494 0.08 -21.59 27.37
N ALA A 495 0.77 -20.46 27.50
CA ALA A 495 1.91 -20.27 28.41
C ALA A 495 1.45 -19.71 29.76
#